data_b10371fa118520b3ea61acf1c9ef9f40
#
_entry.id   b10371fa118520b3ea61acf1c9ef9f40
#
_cell.length_a   1.000
_cell.length_b   1.000
_cell.length_c   1.000
_cell.angle_alpha   90.00
_cell.angle_beta   90.00
_cell.angle_gamma   90.00
#
_symmetry.space_group_name_H-M   'P 1'
#
loop_
_entity.id
_entity.type
_entity.pdbx_description
1 polymer ?
#
loop_
_entity_poly.entity_id
_entity_poly.type
_entity_poly.pdbx_seq_one_letter_code
_entity_poly.pdbx_strand_id
1 'polypeptide(L)'
;KSSAASDVYKRQDVEGCLLFPGFIDAHTHFELDVCGTTTADDFAFGSRAALRGGTTTVIDFACPNKGESLQHGLELWHSKADGRTYCDYGFHMTIDDWNEAIRTELPEMFRQGISSFKMYMTYPAMMLGDRDLYWALKELKHLGGICGVHCENAGVIDGIIAEKKTAGLLGPARHPESRPPYLEAEAVSRLLRIAQAADCPVVIVHLTNEEALKEVQQARRRGQTVYVETCPQYLLLDDSVYY
;
A
#
# COMPACT_ATOMS: atom_id res chain seq x y z
N LYS A 1 43.58 -0.82 -3.09
CA LYS A 1 44.05 -1.99 -3.86
C LYS A 1 43.43 -3.21 -3.21
N SER A 2 42.38 -3.76 -3.81
CA SER A 2 41.81 -5.06 -3.46
C SER A 2 42.88 -6.11 -3.80
N SER A 3 43.31 -6.91 -2.84
CA SER A 3 44.23 -7.98 -3.12
C SER A 3 43.48 -9.09 -3.87
N ALA A 4 44.12 -9.66 -4.91
CA ALA A 4 43.56 -10.75 -5.73
C ALA A 4 43.08 -11.95 -4.87
N ALA A 5 43.64 -12.13 -3.66
CA ALA A 5 43.22 -13.18 -2.73
C ALA A 5 41.83 -12.99 -2.12
N SER A 6 41.34 -11.75 -2.01
CA SER A 6 39.98 -11.50 -1.49
C SER A 6 38.86 -11.79 -2.52
N ASP A 7 39.19 -11.85 -3.80
CA ASP A 7 38.23 -12.11 -4.87
C ASP A 7 37.92 -13.60 -5.05
N VAL A 8 38.85 -14.48 -4.71
CA VAL A 8 38.66 -15.92 -4.87
C VAL A 8 37.60 -16.49 -3.93
N TYR A 9 37.49 -15.95 -2.73
CA TYR A 9 36.46 -16.37 -1.75
C TYR A 9 35.07 -15.83 -2.02
N LYS A 10 34.92 -14.89 -2.97
CA LYS A 10 33.65 -14.29 -3.36
C LYS A 10 33.07 -14.86 -4.65
N ARG A 11 33.75 -15.81 -5.28
CA ARG A 11 33.23 -16.47 -6.48
C ARG A 11 32.48 -17.72 -6.09
N GLN A 12 31.17 -17.71 -6.42
CA GLN A 12 30.31 -18.89 -6.33
C GLN A 12 29.93 -19.34 -7.73
N ASP A 13 30.09 -20.65 -7.99
CA ASP A 13 29.52 -21.26 -9.18
C ASP A 13 28.04 -21.54 -8.91
N VAL A 14 27.18 -20.99 -9.74
CA VAL A 14 25.70 -21.14 -9.62
C VAL A 14 25.15 -22.25 -10.54
N GLU A 15 26.02 -23.00 -11.23
CA GLU A 15 25.73 -24.24 -11.97
C GLU A 15 24.42 -24.18 -12.80
N GLY A 16 24.28 -23.19 -13.67
CA GLY A 16 23.11 -23.04 -14.55
C GLY A 16 21.91 -22.37 -13.91
N CYS A 17 21.99 -21.93 -12.65
CA CYS A 17 20.97 -21.08 -12.06
C CYS A 17 20.94 -19.70 -12.70
N LEU A 18 19.76 -19.08 -12.73
CA LEU A 18 19.62 -17.67 -13.12
C LEU A 18 19.92 -16.79 -11.90
N LEU A 19 20.80 -15.79 -12.06
CA LEU A 19 21.10 -14.82 -11.03
C LEU A 19 20.32 -13.53 -11.28
N PHE A 20 19.48 -13.14 -10.32
CA PHE A 20 18.73 -11.91 -10.33
C PHE A 20 19.20 -10.96 -9.23
N PRO A 21 19.02 -9.63 -9.40
CA PRO A 21 19.03 -8.72 -8.26
C PRO A 21 18.01 -9.16 -7.21
N GLY A 22 18.24 -8.83 -5.94
CA GLY A 22 17.25 -9.05 -4.90
C GLY A 22 15.94 -8.32 -5.22
N PHE A 23 14.83 -8.97 -4.91
CA PHE A 23 13.51 -8.37 -5.14
C PHE A 23 13.23 -7.23 -4.16
N ILE A 24 12.34 -6.34 -4.56
CA ILE A 24 11.80 -5.26 -3.73
C ILE A 24 10.32 -5.58 -3.48
N ASP A 25 9.96 -5.73 -2.21
CA ASP A 25 8.55 -5.77 -1.80
C ASP A 25 8.14 -4.36 -1.39
N ALA A 26 7.38 -3.70 -2.25
CA ALA A 26 6.97 -2.32 -2.07
C ALA A 26 5.63 -2.18 -1.31
N HIS A 27 5.13 -3.25 -0.67
CA HIS A 27 3.86 -3.20 0.05
C HIS A 27 3.85 -4.17 1.23
N THR A 28 4.41 -3.74 2.35
CA THR A 28 4.42 -4.52 3.60
C THR A 28 3.72 -3.76 4.73
N HIS A 29 3.24 -4.51 5.72
CA HIS A 29 2.60 -3.96 6.92
C HIS A 29 3.12 -4.69 8.16
N PHE A 30 4.33 -4.35 8.59
CA PHE A 30 4.92 -4.90 9.81
C PHE A 30 4.51 -4.10 11.04
N GLU A 31 4.19 -4.80 12.12
CA GLU A 31 3.79 -4.19 13.40
C GLU A 31 2.72 -3.09 13.24
N LEU A 32 1.80 -3.27 12.28
CA LEU A 32 0.71 -2.34 12.06
C LEU A 32 -0.45 -2.64 12.99
N ASP A 33 -0.86 -1.66 13.80
CA ASP A 33 -2.07 -1.73 14.59
C ASP A 33 -3.29 -1.43 13.71
N VAL A 34 -4.15 -2.43 13.53
CA VAL A 34 -5.32 -2.32 12.64
C VAL A 34 -6.46 -3.21 13.16
N CYS A 35 -7.70 -2.73 13.07
CA CYS A 35 -8.90 -3.46 13.47
C CYS A 35 -8.86 -4.03 14.90
N GLY A 36 -8.18 -3.36 15.84
CA GLY A 36 -8.08 -3.79 17.24
C GLY A 36 -7.08 -4.92 17.50
N THR A 37 -6.20 -5.20 16.54
CA THR A 37 -5.09 -6.15 16.65
C THR A 37 -3.84 -5.57 15.99
N THR A 38 -2.73 -6.28 16.08
CA THR A 38 -1.48 -5.91 15.41
C THR A 38 -1.13 -7.00 14.39
N THR A 39 -0.58 -6.63 13.23
CA THR A 39 -0.11 -7.62 12.25
C THR A 39 0.95 -8.53 12.85
N ALA A 40 0.93 -9.81 12.45
CA ALA A 40 1.70 -10.87 13.14
C ALA A 40 3.22 -10.71 13.01
N ASP A 41 3.70 -10.16 11.90
CA ASP A 41 5.11 -10.02 11.64
C ASP A 41 5.63 -8.65 12.13
N ASP A 42 6.68 -8.67 12.93
CA ASP A 42 7.48 -7.51 13.24
C ASP A 42 8.56 -7.27 12.16
N PHE A 43 9.25 -6.12 12.22
CA PHE A 43 10.31 -5.80 11.26
C PHE A 43 11.46 -6.83 11.27
N ALA A 44 11.78 -7.41 12.42
CA ALA A 44 12.84 -8.40 12.51
C ALA A 44 12.44 -9.73 11.86
N PHE A 45 11.24 -10.23 12.15
CA PHE A 45 10.76 -11.49 11.61
C PHE A 45 10.40 -11.37 10.13
N GLY A 46 9.62 -10.34 9.76
CA GLY A 46 9.17 -10.12 8.38
C GLY A 46 10.33 -9.89 7.42
N SER A 47 11.33 -9.06 7.79
CA SER A 47 12.51 -8.84 6.93
C SER A 47 13.38 -10.09 6.77
N ARG A 48 13.49 -10.93 7.80
CA ARG A 48 14.17 -12.24 7.67
C ARG A 48 13.41 -13.19 6.75
N ALA A 49 12.08 -13.20 6.82
CA ALA A 49 11.26 -13.99 5.91
C ALA A 49 11.41 -13.48 4.46
N ALA A 50 11.41 -12.16 4.25
CA ALA A 50 11.65 -11.53 2.96
C ALA A 50 12.98 -11.98 2.35
N LEU A 51 14.09 -11.90 3.11
CA LEU A 51 15.41 -12.37 2.66
C LEU A 51 15.41 -13.86 2.29
N ARG A 52 14.70 -14.70 3.03
CA ARG A 52 14.55 -16.13 2.71
C ARG A 52 13.83 -16.36 1.39
N GLY A 53 12.92 -15.44 1.01
CA GLY A 53 12.22 -15.44 -0.28
C GLY A 53 13.01 -14.77 -1.42
N GLY A 54 14.19 -14.18 -1.16
CA GLY A 54 14.98 -13.47 -2.16
C GLY A 54 14.66 -11.97 -2.27
N THR A 55 13.83 -11.43 -1.37
CA THR A 55 13.52 -10.00 -1.28
C THR A 55 14.57 -9.33 -0.38
N THR A 56 15.28 -8.35 -0.91
CA THR A 56 16.39 -7.65 -0.22
C THR A 56 16.05 -6.24 0.19
N THR A 57 14.88 -5.75 -0.19
CA THR A 57 14.36 -4.43 0.19
C THR A 57 12.87 -4.52 0.43
N VAL A 58 12.40 -3.94 1.53
CA VAL A 58 10.97 -3.79 1.83
C VAL A 58 10.60 -2.32 1.93
N ILE A 59 9.40 -1.95 1.50
CA ILE A 59 8.88 -0.61 1.70
C ILE A 59 7.56 -0.75 2.47
N ASP A 60 7.59 -0.32 3.72
CA ASP A 60 6.45 -0.40 4.63
C ASP A 60 5.66 0.90 4.65
N PHE A 61 4.53 0.94 5.35
CA PHE A 61 3.66 2.11 5.44
C PHE A 61 3.74 2.73 6.82
N ALA A 62 4.37 3.91 6.94
CA ALA A 62 4.27 4.72 8.13
C ALA A 62 2.83 5.27 8.24
N CYS A 63 2.10 4.77 9.23
CA CYS A 63 0.68 5.06 9.43
C CYS A 63 0.48 5.84 10.74
N PRO A 64 0.52 7.20 10.73
CA PRO A 64 0.04 7.97 11.86
C PRO A 64 -1.44 7.69 12.09
N ASN A 65 -1.92 7.88 13.32
CA ASN A 65 -3.36 7.88 13.55
C ASN A 65 -3.98 9.22 13.12
N LYS A 66 -5.26 9.19 12.82
CA LYS A 66 -6.00 10.40 12.45
C LYS A 66 -5.84 11.49 13.50
N GLY A 67 -5.41 12.69 13.06
CA GLY A 67 -5.11 13.83 13.93
C GLY A 67 -3.68 13.89 14.45
N GLU A 68 -2.84 12.90 14.19
CA GLU A 68 -1.39 12.96 14.45
C GLU A 68 -0.66 13.58 13.25
N SER A 69 0.60 14.01 13.47
CA SER A 69 1.44 14.56 12.40
C SER A 69 2.09 13.45 11.56
N LEU A 70 2.41 13.78 10.30
CA LEU A 70 3.18 12.86 9.44
C LEU A 70 4.56 12.59 10.04
N GLN A 71 5.18 13.60 10.64
CA GLN A 71 6.48 13.48 11.28
C GLN A 71 6.44 12.47 12.43
N HIS A 72 5.41 12.52 13.28
CA HIS A 72 5.21 11.54 14.34
C HIS A 72 5.07 10.12 13.80
N GLY A 73 4.27 9.93 12.75
CA GLY A 73 4.13 8.64 12.09
C GLY A 73 5.46 8.10 11.56
N LEU A 74 6.27 8.96 10.93
CA LEU A 74 7.59 8.56 10.41
C LEU A 74 8.55 8.16 11.54
N GLU A 75 8.61 8.93 12.61
CA GLU A 75 9.45 8.64 13.79
C GLU A 75 9.04 7.34 14.47
N LEU A 76 7.74 7.08 14.58
CA LEU A 76 7.21 5.83 15.12
C LEU A 76 7.67 4.62 14.27
N TRP A 77 7.57 4.70 12.93
CA TRP A 77 8.00 3.61 12.06
C TRP A 77 9.52 3.41 12.09
N HIS A 78 10.30 4.48 12.14
CA HIS A 78 11.74 4.38 12.38
C HIS A 78 12.03 3.66 13.70
N SER A 79 11.32 3.98 14.78
CA SER A 79 11.53 3.31 16.07
C SER A 79 11.24 1.80 16.05
N LYS A 80 10.34 1.36 15.16
CA LYS A 80 10.04 -0.07 14.93
C LYS A 80 11.09 -0.76 14.06
N ALA A 81 11.65 -0.06 13.07
CA ALA A 81 12.50 -0.64 12.02
C ALA A 81 14.01 -0.52 12.31
N ASP A 82 14.45 0.62 12.87
CA ASP A 82 15.88 0.95 13.02
C ASP A 82 16.59 -0.04 13.92
N GLY A 83 17.67 -0.63 13.38
CA GLY A 83 18.47 -1.63 14.10
C GLY A 83 17.80 -3.01 14.26
N ARG A 84 16.57 -3.18 13.76
CA ARG A 84 15.81 -4.45 13.84
C ARG A 84 15.62 -5.11 12.48
N THR A 85 15.63 -4.34 11.40
CA THR A 85 15.41 -4.83 10.03
C THR A 85 16.68 -5.49 9.48
N TYR A 86 16.54 -6.64 8.83
CA TYR A 86 17.66 -7.44 8.30
C TYR A 86 17.93 -7.20 6.81
N CYS A 87 17.04 -6.54 6.09
CA CYS A 87 17.21 -6.11 4.70
C CYS A 87 17.17 -4.59 4.61
N ASP A 88 17.38 -4.03 3.42
CA ASP A 88 17.13 -2.61 3.19
C ASP A 88 15.65 -2.30 3.36
N TYR A 89 15.32 -1.11 3.83
CA TYR A 89 13.93 -0.70 4.02
C TYR A 89 13.71 0.77 3.72
N GLY A 90 12.48 1.10 3.40
CA GLY A 90 11.97 2.46 3.22
C GLY A 90 10.51 2.54 3.65
N PHE A 91 9.93 3.74 3.53
CA PHE A 91 8.55 3.96 3.92
C PHE A 91 7.76 4.72 2.85
N HIS A 92 6.51 4.31 2.68
CA HIS A 92 5.43 5.15 2.20
C HIS A 92 4.81 5.88 3.39
N MET A 93 4.33 7.09 3.20
CA MET A 93 3.61 7.83 4.25
C MET A 93 2.10 7.75 4.01
N THR A 94 1.35 7.29 5.00
CA THR A 94 -0.11 7.30 4.97
C THR A 94 -0.64 8.70 5.28
N ILE A 95 -1.59 9.15 4.47
CA ILE A 95 -2.37 10.38 4.69
C ILE A 95 -3.80 9.95 4.99
N ASP A 96 -4.19 9.97 6.25
CA ASP A 96 -5.53 9.58 6.76
C ASP A 96 -6.37 10.77 7.21
N ASP A 97 -5.80 11.96 7.20
CA ASP A 97 -6.46 13.24 7.42
C ASP A 97 -5.95 14.27 6.42
N TRP A 98 -6.77 15.26 6.05
CA TRP A 98 -6.37 16.34 5.17
C TRP A 98 -6.74 17.69 5.75
N ASN A 99 -5.76 18.41 6.19
CA ASN A 99 -5.87 19.73 6.78
C ASN A 99 -4.60 20.54 6.50
N GLU A 100 -4.57 21.81 6.93
CA GLU A 100 -3.43 22.69 6.67
C GLU A 100 -2.14 22.22 7.35
N ALA A 101 -2.23 21.59 8.53
CA ALA A 101 -1.06 21.05 9.22
C ALA A 101 -0.41 19.93 8.40
N ILE A 102 -1.20 18.95 7.97
CA ILE A 102 -0.73 17.84 7.11
C ILE A 102 -0.14 18.39 5.81
N ARG A 103 -0.81 19.34 5.15
CA ARG A 103 -0.32 19.94 3.91
C ARG A 103 1.05 20.60 4.08
N THR A 104 1.26 21.30 5.17
CA THR A 104 2.54 21.99 5.43
C THR A 104 3.68 21.07 5.83
N GLU A 105 3.40 19.85 6.27
CA GLU A 105 4.42 18.84 6.58
C GLU A 105 4.93 18.09 5.32
N LEU A 106 4.16 18.03 4.24
CA LEU A 106 4.54 17.26 3.04
C LEU A 106 5.94 17.62 2.50
N PRO A 107 6.34 18.91 2.34
CA PRO A 107 7.70 19.24 1.86
C PRO A 107 8.80 18.69 2.77
N GLU A 108 8.54 18.55 4.09
CA GLU A 108 9.49 17.93 5.01
C GLU A 108 9.62 16.43 4.77
N MET A 109 8.51 15.73 4.51
CA MET A 109 8.53 14.32 4.14
C MET A 109 9.42 14.09 2.92
N PHE A 110 9.30 14.93 1.88
CA PHE A 110 10.18 14.85 0.70
C PHE A 110 11.65 15.07 1.05
N ARG A 111 11.98 16.02 1.95
CA ARG A 111 13.36 16.25 2.39
C ARG A 111 13.94 15.06 3.16
N GLN A 112 13.09 14.28 3.84
CA GLN A 112 13.46 13.05 4.54
C GLN A 112 13.43 11.81 3.64
N GLY A 113 13.22 11.98 2.32
CA GLY A 113 13.27 10.90 1.33
C GLY A 113 11.93 10.21 1.09
N ILE A 114 10.85 10.63 1.72
CA ILE A 114 9.50 10.09 1.49
C ILE A 114 8.88 10.83 0.31
N SER A 115 8.76 10.14 -0.83
CA SER A 115 8.14 10.68 -2.05
C SER A 115 6.91 9.90 -2.52
N SER A 116 6.56 8.86 -1.81
CA SER A 116 5.40 8.02 -2.08
C SER A 116 4.48 7.96 -0.87
N PHE A 117 3.18 8.03 -1.15
CA PHE A 117 2.14 8.20 -0.14
C PHE A 117 1.05 7.16 -0.30
N LYS A 118 0.23 6.98 0.74
CA LYS A 118 -0.91 6.08 0.74
C LYS A 118 -2.15 6.80 1.24
N MET A 119 -3.27 6.58 0.55
CA MET A 119 -4.61 7.03 0.99
C MET A 119 -5.61 5.90 0.90
N TYR A 120 -6.74 6.05 1.57
CA TYR A 120 -7.78 5.03 1.67
C TYR A 120 -9.14 5.62 1.31
N MET A 121 -9.97 4.83 0.62
CA MET A 121 -11.37 5.15 0.33
C MET A 121 -12.33 4.30 1.17
N THR A 122 -11.80 3.50 2.07
CA THR A 122 -12.52 2.69 3.06
C THR A 122 -11.80 2.73 4.41
N TYR A 123 -12.36 2.08 5.41
CA TYR A 123 -11.92 2.10 6.82
C TYR A 123 -12.09 3.48 7.48
N PRO A 124 -13.15 3.68 8.29
CA PRO A 124 -13.52 4.98 8.85
C PRO A 124 -12.38 5.74 9.56
N ALA A 125 -11.44 5.00 10.18
CA ALA A 125 -10.30 5.59 10.86
C ALA A 125 -9.24 6.17 9.90
N MET A 126 -9.21 5.73 8.63
CA MET A 126 -8.13 6.05 7.67
C MET A 126 -8.64 6.72 6.40
N MET A 127 -9.94 6.59 6.07
CA MET A 127 -10.47 7.03 4.79
C MET A 127 -10.56 8.55 4.66
N LEU A 128 -10.31 9.02 3.45
CA LEU A 128 -10.53 10.39 3.00
C LEU A 128 -11.77 10.48 2.11
N GLY A 129 -12.47 11.61 2.19
CA GLY A 129 -13.53 11.97 1.25
C GLY A 129 -12.97 12.44 -0.10
N ASP A 130 -13.81 12.44 -1.14
CA ASP A 130 -13.43 12.81 -2.51
C ASP A 130 -12.78 14.19 -2.62
N ARG A 131 -13.26 15.17 -1.83
CA ARG A 131 -12.69 16.52 -1.77
C ARG A 131 -11.25 16.50 -1.26
N ASP A 132 -10.99 15.74 -0.20
CA ASP A 132 -9.70 15.71 0.46
C ASP A 132 -8.70 14.87 -0.36
N LEU A 133 -9.16 13.78 -0.99
CA LEU A 133 -8.39 13.05 -2.00
C LEU A 133 -7.96 13.98 -3.15
N TYR A 134 -8.85 14.81 -3.67
CA TYR A 134 -8.52 15.74 -4.75
C TYR A 134 -7.43 16.73 -4.36
N TRP A 135 -7.54 17.35 -3.19
CA TRP A 135 -6.56 18.34 -2.74
C TRP A 135 -5.21 17.72 -2.38
N ALA A 136 -5.23 16.54 -1.74
CA ALA A 136 -4.01 15.80 -1.45
C ALA A 136 -3.28 15.41 -2.74
N LEU A 137 -3.98 14.87 -3.73
CA LEU A 137 -3.40 14.53 -5.04
C LEU A 137 -2.83 15.75 -5.76
N LYS A 138 -3.49 16.91 -5.69
CA LYS A 138 -2.95 18.15 -6.28
C LYS A 138 -1.66 18.60 -5.63
N GLU A 139 -1.57 18.54 -4.29
CA GLU A 139 -0.37 18.91 -3.57
C GLU A 139 0.76 17.93 -3.86
N LEU A 140 0.48 16.62 -3.86
CA LEU A 140 1.47 15.60 -4.19
C LEU A 140 1.98 15.75 -5.63
N LYS A 141 1.12 16.05 -6.59
CA LYS A 141 1.53 16.39 -7.98
C LYS A 141 2.47 17.57 -8.02
N HIS A 142 2.16 18.63 -7.27
CA HIS A 142 3.00 19.84 -7.20
C HIS A 142 4.40 19.52 -6.66
N LEU A 143 4.48 18.66 -5.64
CA LEU A 143 5.73 18.25 -5.01
C LEU A 143 6.49 17.14 -5.77
N GLY A 144 5.90 16.56 -6.82
CA GLY A 144 6.49 15.48 -7.61
C GLY A 144 6.35 14.09 -6.95
N GLY A 145 5.40 13.92 -6.05
CA GLY A 145 5.11 12.65 -5.37
C GLY A 145 4.15 11.75 -6.14
N ILE A 146 4.01 10.53 -5.64
CA ILE A 146 3.05 9.53 -6.13
C ILE A 146 2.23 8.99 -4.97
N CYS A 147 0.98 8.63 -5.24
CA CYS A 147 0.10 8.07 -4.22
C CYS A 147 -0.48 6.73 -4.63
N GLY A 148 -0.34 5.74 -3.76
CA GLY A 148 -1.11 4.50 -3.77
C GLY A 148 -2.45 4.69 -3.07
N VAL A 149 -3.53 4.14 -3.62
CA VAL A 149 -4.85 4.29 -3.01
C VAL A 149 -5.55 2.95 -2.89
N HIS A 150 -6.04 2.65 -1.69
CA HIS A 150 -6.93 1.54 -1.42
C HIS A 150 -8.35 1.91 -1.85
N CYS A 151 -8.89 1.21 -2.82
CA CYS A 151 -10.14 1.56 -3.50
C CYS A 151 -11.25 0.56 -3.17
N GLU A 152 -12.13 0.89 -2.25
CA GLU A 152 -13.39 0.18 -1.99
C GLU A 152 -14.50 1.18 -1.65
N ASN A 153 -15.74 0.85 -1.99
CA ASN A 153 -16.91 1.66 -1.65
C ASN A 153 -17.35 1.39 -0.20
N ALA A 154 -16.80 2.15 0.74
CA ALA A 154 -17.06 1.98 2.17
C ALA A 154 -18.55 2.01 2.52
N GLY A 155 -19.31 2.95 1.98
CA GLY A 155 -20.71 3.13 2.35
C GLY A 155 -21.60 1.93 2.00
N VAL A 156 -21.40 1.34 0.82
CA VAL A 156 -22.16 0.16 0.39
C VAL A 156 -21.69 -1.09 1.15
N ILE A 157 -20.39 -1.25 1.34
CA ILE A 157 -19.82 -2.35 2.14
C ILE A 157 -20.37 -2.35 3.56
N ASP A 158 -20.39 -1.20 4.22
CA ASP A 158 -20.91 -1.07 5.58
C ASP A 158 -22.40 -1.41 5.64
N GLY A 159 -23.20 -1.01 4.63
CA GLY A 159 -24.59 -1.39 4.48
C GLY A 159 -24.77 -2.91 4.40
N ILE A 160 -24.01 -3.58 3.51
CA ILE A 160 -24.07 -5.04 3.36
C ILE A 160 -23.62 -5.76 4.65
N ILE A 161 -22.59 -5.27 5.30
CA ILE A 161 -22.12 -5.81 6.59
C ILE A 161 -23.21 -5.70 7.65
N ALA A 162 -23.92 -4.55 7.72
CA ALA A 162 -25.00 -4.35 8.68
C ALA A 162 -26.18 -5.29 8.42
N GLU A 163 -26.56 -5.52 7.16
CA GLU A 163 -27.58 -6.50 6.78
C GLU A 163 -27.20 -7.93 7.22
N LYS A 164 -25.96 -8.34 6.92
CA LYS A 164 -25.45 -9.68 7.29
C LYS A 164 -25.42 -9.87 8.82
N LYS A 165 -24.97 -8.86 9.57
CA LYS A 165 -24.98 -8.87 11.03
C LYS A 165 -26.41 -9.03 11.57
N THR A 166 -27.36 -8.29 11.02
CA THR A 166 -28.79 -8.38 11.42
C THR A 166 -29.36 -9.77 11.14
N ALA A 167 -28.93 -10.41 10.05
CA ALA A 167 -29.34 -11.78 9.71
C ALA A 167 -28.57 -12.85 10.47
N GLY A 168 -27.66 -12.52 11.38
CA GLY A 168 -26.83 -13.48 12.14
C GLY A 168 -25.74 -14.16 11.31
N LEU A 169 -25.40 -13.64 10.14
CA LEU A 169 -24.42 -14.20 9.22
C LEU A 169 -23.03 -13.63 9.53
N LEU A 170 -22.30 -14.22 10.47
CA LEU A 170 -21.05 -13.68 11.04
C LEU A 170 -19.78 -14.46 10.65
N GLY A 171 -19.91 -15.58 9.93
CA GLY A 171 -18.76 -16.44 9.57
C GLY A 171 -17.83 -15.79 8.54
N PRO A 172 -16.55 -16.24 8.44
CA PRO A 172 -15.55 -15.69 7.51
C PRO A 172 -16.01 -15.70 6.05
N ALA A 173 -16.78 -16.69 5.62
CA ALA A 173 -17.37 -16.79 4.28
C ALA A 173 -18.23 -15.56 3.88
N ARG A 174 -18.64 -14.73 4.85
CA ARG A 174 -19.41 -13.50 4.59
C ARG A 174 -18.51 -12.32 4.21
N HIS A 175 -17.21 -12.45 4.38
CA HIS A 175 -16.28 -11.39 3.99
C HIS A 175 -16.31 -11.11 2.47
N PRO A 176 -16.08 -12.07 1.58
CA PRO A 176 -16.19 -11.82 0.14
C PRO A 176 -17.61 -11.42 -0.30
N GLU A 177 -18.65 -11.96 0.34
CA GLU A 177 -20.03 -11.57 0.06
C GLU A 177 -20.35 -10.10 0.41
N SER A 178 -19.61 -9.50 1.33
CA SER A 178 -19.77 -8.08 1.70
C SER A 178 -18.95 -7.14 0.80
N ARG A 179 -18.04 -7.68 0.00
CA ARG A 179 -17.11 -6.94 -0.87
C ARG A 179 -17.14 -7.48 -2.31
N PRO A 180 -18.31 -7.44 -2.98
CA PRO A 180 -18.39 -7.91 -4.36
C PRO A 180 -17.49 -7.06 -5.28
N PRO A 181 -16.93 -7.64 -6.37
CA PRO A 181 -15.95 -7.02 -7.25
C PRO A 181 -16.33 -5.63 -7.76
N TYR A 182 -17.60 -5.40 -8.05
CA TYR A 182 -18.07 -4.11 -8.57
C TYR A 182 -17.92 -2.94 -7.57
N LEU A 183 -17.76 -3.19 -6.27
CA LEU A 183 -17.55 -2.13 -5.27
C LEU A 183 -16.09 -1.64 -5.27
N GLU A 184 -15.13 -2.49 -5.57
CA GLU A 184 -13.76 -2.07 -5.88
C GLU A 184 -13.72 -1.35 -7.21
N ALA A 185 -14.35 -1.88 -8.26
CA ALA A 185 -14.39 -1.27 -9.58
C ALA A 185 -15.02 0.15 -9.56
N GLU A 186 -16.10 0.36 -8.80
CA GLU A 186 -16.70 1.69 -8.61
C GLU A 186 -15.70 2.65 -7.97
N ALA A 187 -15.06 2.24 -6.86
CA ALA A 187 -14.11 3.09 -6.16
C ALA A 187 -12.87 3.42 -7.01
N VAL A 188 -12.36 2.44 -7.77
CA VAL A 188 -11.28 2.65 -8.75
C VAL A 188 -11.71 3.66 -9.81
N SER A 189 -12.90 3.49 -10.42
CA SER A 189 -13.43 4.43 -11.42
C SER A 189 -13.54 5.85 -10.86
N ARG A 190 -14.07 6.00 -9.65
CA ARG A 190 -14.22 7.28 -8.96
C ARG A 190 -12.87 7.92 -8.66
N LEU A 191 -11.91 7.18 -8.10
CA LEU A 191 -10.55 7.67 -7.86
C LEU A 191 -9.90 8.16 -9.16
N LEU A 192 -10.00 7.39 -10.25
CA LEU A 192 -9.40 7.74 -11.54
C LEU A 192 -9.98 9.04 -12.12
N ARG A 193 -11.25 9.37 -11.84
CA ARG A 193 -11.82 10.68 -12.20
C ARG A 193 -11.31 11.80 -11.32
N ILE A 194 -11.14 11.56 -10.02
CA ILE A 194 -10.52 12.53 -9.10
C ILE A 194 -9.07 12.79 -9.50
N ALA A 195 -8.29 11.74 -9.77
CA ALA A 195 -6.90 11.83 -10.21
C ALA A 195 -6.77 12.57 -11.57
N GLN A 196 -7.72 12.35 -12.50
CA GLN A 196 -7.80 13.10 -13.75
C GLN A 196 -8.00 14.59 -13.51
N ALA A 197 -8.91 14.96 -12.61
CA ALA A 197 -9.16 16.36 -12.26
C ALA A 197 -7.96 17.00 -11.55
N ALA A 198 -7.20 16.23 -10.77
CA ALA A 198 -5.98 16.67 -10.10
C ALA A 198 -4.74 16.66 -11.02
N ASP A 199 -4.83 16.08 -12.21
CA ASP A 199 -3.70 15.80 -13.13
C ASP A 199 -2.55 15.06 -12.44
N CYS A 200 -2.88 14.10 -11.56
CA CYS A 200 -1.92 13.38 -10.73
C CYS A 200 -1.82 11.90 -11.13
N PRO A 201 -0.60 11.36 -11.34
CA PRO A 201 -0.44 9.92 -11.48
C PRO A 201 -0.77 9.23 -10.15
N VAL A 202 -1.38 8.05 -10.23
CA VAL A 202 -1.76 7.26 -9.05
C VAL A 202 -1.38 5.79 -9.23
N VAL A 203 -1.26 5.10 -8.10
CA VAL A 203 -1.14 3.64 -8.04
C VAL A 203 -2.43 3.07 -7.47
N ILE A 204 -3.08 2.17 -8.19
CA ILE A 204 -4.12 1.32 -7.60
C ILE A 204 -3.41 0.18 -6.90
N VAL A 205 -3.45 0.17 -5.57
CA VAL A 205 -2.74 -0.85 -4.80
C VAL A 205 -3.56 -2.14 -4.73
N HIS A 206 -2.89 -3.30 -4.64
CA HIS A 206 -3.47 -4.63 -4.44
C HIS A 206 -4.82 -4.87 -5.17
N LEU A 207 -4.88 -4.50 -6.44
CA LEU A 207 -6.06 -4.69 -7.29
C LEU A 207 -6.42 -6.17 -7.38
N THR A 208 -7.69 -6.52 -7.13
CA THR A 208 -8.11 -7.90 -6.92
C THR A 208 -8.90 -8.51 -8.08
N ASN A 209 -9.50 -7.70 -8.97
CA ASN A 209 -10.49 -8.23 -9.91
C ASN A 209 -10.45 -7.58 -11.30
N GLU A 210 -11.07 -8.28 -12.26
CA GLU A 210 -11.11 -7.88 -13.66
C GLU A 210 -11.94 -6.62 -13.92
N GLU A 211 -13.02 -6.41 -13.16
CA GLU A 211 -13.90 -5.24 -13.37
C GLU A 211 -13.11 -3.95 -13.03
N ALA A 212 -12.40 -3.94 -11.92
CA ALA A 212 -11.53 -2.82 -11.55
C ALA A 212 -10.37 -2.63 -12.54
N LEU A 213 -9.79 -3.72 -13.08
CA LEU A 213 -8.76 -3.62 -14.11
C LEU A 213 -9.29 -2.98 -15.41
N LYS A 214 -10.54 -3.23 -15.78
CA LYS A 214 -11.17 -2.59 -16.95
C LYS A 214 -11.27 -1.07 -16.76
N GLU A 215 -11.56 -0.58 -15.57
CA GLU A 215 -11.56 0.87 -15.25
C GLU A 215 -10.18 1.49 -15.43
N VAL A 216 -9.13 0.81 -14.95
CA VAL A 216 -7.74 1.24 -15.18
C VAL A 216 -7.39 1.29 -16.66
N GLN A 217 -7.76 0.25 -17.43
CA GLN A 217 -7.51 0.23 -18.88
C GLN A 217 -8.19 1.38 -19.59
N GLN A 218 -9.44 1.72 -19.22
CA GLN A 218 -10.15 2.86 -19.78
C GLN A 218 -9.46 4.20 -19.43
N ALA A 219 -8.99 4.36 -18.20
CA ALA A 219 -8.25 5.55 -17.78
C ALA A 219 -6.96 5.71 -18.59
N ARG A 220 -6.19 4.64 -18.76
CA ARG A 220 -4.98 4.63 -19.60
C ARG A 220 -5.28 4.97 -21.06
N ARG A 221 -6.39 4.50 -21.63
CA ARG A 221 -6.84 4.87 -23.00
C ARG A 221 -7.19 6.35 -23.11
N ARG A 222 -7.59 7.01 -22.03
CA ARG A 222 -7.80 8.48 -21.96
C ARG A 222 -6.51 9.27 -21.75
N GLY A 223 -5.35 8.61 -21.70
CA GLY A 223 -4.03 9.24 -21.51
C GLY A 223 -3.64 9.45 -20.05
N GLN A 224 -4.36 8.90 -19.07
CA GLN A 224 -3.98 9.00 -17.66
C GLN A 224 -2.79 8.08 -17.35
N THR A 225 -1.87 8.56 -16.54
CA THR A 225 -0.80 7.73 -15.96
C THR A 225 -1.32 7.03 -14.71
N VAL A 226 -1.52 5.72 -14.82
CA VAL A 226 -2.02 4.87 -13.73
C VAL A 226 -1.12 3.64 -13.61
N TYR A 227 -0.57 3.45 -12.44
CA TYR A 227 0.13 2.22 -12.07
C TYR A 227 -0.82 1.31 -11.31
N VAL A 228 -0.50 0.02 -11.30
CA VAL A 228 -1.31 -0.99 -10.63
C VAL A 228 -0.37 -2.00 -10.01
N GLU A 229 -0.65 -2.41 -8.80
CA GLU A 229 -0.04 -3.57 -8.17
C GLU A 229 -1.09 -4.64 -7.87
N THR A 230 -0.64 -5.87 -7.79
CA THR A 230 -1.41 -7.02 -7.29
C THR A 230 -0.55 -7.80 -6.31
N CYS A 231 -1.15 -8.68 -5.53
CA CYS A 231 -0.42 -9.50 -4.58
C CYS A 231 -0.15 -10.89 -5.19
N PRO A 232 1.03 -11.51 -4.93
CA PRO A 232 1.34 -12.84 -5.48
C PRO A 232 0.30 -13.90 -5.16
N GLN A 233 -0.28 -13.87 -3.96
CA GLN A 233 -1.32 -14.80 -3.53
C GLN A 233 -2.60 -14.72 -4.37
N TYR A 234 -2.93 -13.55 -4.97
CA TYR A 234 -4.10 -13.39 -5.84
C TYR A 234 -3.96 -14.11 -7.18
N LEU A 235 -2.74 -14.52 -7.55
CA LEU A 235 -2.49 -15.31 -8.74
C LEU A 235 -2.69 -16.83 -8.51
N LEU A 236 -2.81 -17.25 -7.25
CA LEU A 236 -2.84 -18.65 -6.85
C LEU A 236 -4.09 -19.02 -6.04
N LEU A 237 -4.71 -18.06 -5.35
CA LEU A 237 -5.82 -18.23 -4.44
C LEU A 237 -7.01 -17.36 -4.88
N ASP A 238 -8.21 -17.80 -4.54
CA ASP A 238 -9.47 -17.08 -4.74
C ASP A 238 -10.33 -17.12 -3.47
N ASP A 239 -11.56 -16.67 -3.54
CA ASP A 239 -12.48 -16.60 -2.40
C ASP A 239 -12.90 -17.97 -1.85
N SER A 240 -12.60 -19.06 -2.53
CA SER A 240 -12.87 -20.42 -2.03
C SER A 240 -12.15 -20.73 -0.73
N VAL A 241 -11.05 -20.00 -0.41
CA VAL A 241 -10.30 -20.16 0.86
C VAL A 241 -11.10 -19.72 2.09
N TYR A 242 -12.25 -19.07 1.92
CA TYR A 242 -13.14 -18.68 3.00
C TYR A 242 -14.19 -19.73 3.37
N TYR A 243 -14.27 -20.86 2.62
CA TYR A 243 -15.30 -21.91 2.77
C TYR A 243 -14.75 -23.23 3.31
#